data_e46dec324569fb634b15f418665d1934
#
_entry.id   e46dec324569fb634b15f418665d1934
#
_cell.length_a   1.000
_cell.length_b   1.000
_cell.length_c   1.000
_cell.angle_alpha   90.00
_cell.angle_beta   90.00
_cell.angle_gamma   90.00
#
_symmetry.space_group_name_H-M   'P 1'
#
loop_
_entity.id
_entity.type
_entity.pdbx_description
1 polymer ?
#
loop_
_entity_poly.entity_id
_entity_poly.type
_entity_poly.pdbx_seq_one_letter_code
_entity_poly.pdbx_strand_id
1 'polypeptide(L)'
;KVSPAYPFGYGLSYTTFNIENCKADKEEFDGDLKVSLTVTNTGNFPGAEVIQLYISDETSMLPKPVKELKKLRKVFLQPGESKDVTFTLAKKDFMSFDMDYNEWLAEEGYYHILIATSSAEADIKSDIRVYLDTRSPYSYGLTSTVKTIFEKEPLKEALFTLWNEMGWDMQIIASNYQYTPNRTIEQIMPAAPSESS
;
A
#
# COMPACT_ATOMS: atom_id res chain seq x y z
N LYS A 1 -13.84 10.98 16.28
CA LYS A 1 -14.00 9.58 15.80
C LYS A 1 -14.71 8.79 16.88
N VAL A 2 -15.86 8.16 16.58
CA VAL A 2 -16.60 7.32 17.55
C VAL A 2 -16.08 5.90 17.40
N SER A 3 -15.60 5.30 18.51
CA SER A 3 -15.23 3.88 18.52
C SER A 3 -16.50 3.02 18.42
N PRO A 4 -16.53 1.99 17.55
CA PRO A 4 -17.65 1.05 17.51
C PRO A 4 -17.71 0.26 18.83
N ALA A 5 -18.92 -0.09 19.26
CA ALA A 5 -19.11 -0.93 20.45
C ALA A 5 -18.48 -2.33 20.25
N TYR A 6 -18.54 -2.84 19.02
CA TYR A 6 -17.92 -4.11 18.61
C TYR A 6 -17.20 -3.90 17.29
N PRO A 7 -15.88 -4.21 17.20
CA PRO A 7 -15.14 -4.14 15.96
C PRO A 7 -15.58 -5.24 14.99
N PHE A 8 -15.33 -5.06 13.70
CA PHE A 8 -15.61 -6.10 12.71
C PHE A 8 -14.82 -7.39 13.05
N GLY A 9 -15.52 -8.52 13.07
CA GLY A 9 -14.93 -9.82 13.44
C GLY A 9 -14.91 -10.10 14.95
N TYR A 10 -15.37 -9.18 15.80
CA TYR A 10 -15.51 -9.46 17.22
C TYR A 10 -16.42 -10.65 17.44
N GLY A 11 -15.99 -11.58 18.30
CA GLY A 11 -16.77 -12.73 18.70
C GLY A 11 -16.22 -13.34 19.99
N LEU A 12 -17.07 -14.10 20.68
CA LEU A 12 -16.69 -14.89 21.84
C LEU A 12 -16.51 -16.35 21.42
N SER A 13 -15.52 -17.01 21.99
CA SER A 13 -15.28 -18.45 21.79
C SER A 13 -15.28 -19.17 23.14
N TYR A 14 -15.71 -20.43 23.16
CA TYR A 14 -15.60 -21.31 24.33
C TYR A 14 -14.19 -21.94 24.47
N THR A 15 -13.29 -21.61 23.54
CA THR A 15 -11.91 -22.06 23.52
C THR A 15 -10.98 -20.91 23.16
N THR A 16 -9.68 -21.12 23.30
CA THR A 16 -8.64 -20.12 23.00
C THR A 16 -7.77 -20.61 21.87
N PHE A 17 -7.25 -19.65 21.08
CA PHE A 17 -6.36 -19.93 19.95
C PHE A 17 -5.05 -19.15 20.09
N ASN A 18 -3.95 -19.82 19.72
CA ASN A 18 -2.65 -19.18 19.50
C ASN A 18 -2.38 -19.07 18.01
N ILE A 19 -1.84 -17.93 17.58
CA ILE A 19 -1.43 -17.65 16.21
C ILE A 19 0.05 -17.31 16.25
N GLU A 20 0.85 -18.09 15.54
CA GLU A 20 2.31 -17.98 15.59
C GLU A 20 2.94 -18.30 14.23
N ASN A 21 4.27 -18.18 14.13
CA ASN A 21 5.04 -18.45 12.91
C ASN A 21 4.58 -17.62 11.71
N CYS A 22 4.06 -16.43 11.96
CA CYS A 22 3.61 -15.53 10.91
C CYS A 22 4.80 -15.00 10.11
N LYS A 23 4.79 -15.26 8.81
CA LYS A 23 5.87 -14.81 7.91
C LYS A 23 5.39 -14.64 6.48
N ALA A 24 5.99 -13.69 5.77
CA ALA A 24 5.93 -13.59 4.32
C ALA A 24 7.04 -14.46 3.70
N ASP A 25 6.82 -14.95 2.50
CA ASP A 25 7.82 -15.72 1.75
C ASP A 25 8.90 -14.82 1.10
N LYS A 26 8.65 -13.50 1.06
CA LYS A 26 9.54 -12.48 0.52
C LYS A 26 9.43 -11.20 1.36
N GLU A 27 10.55 -10.48 1.48
CA GLU A 27 10.58 -9.13 2.08
C GLU A 27 10.31 -8.06 1.03
N GLU A 28 10.71 -8.33 -0.23
CA GLU A 28 10.50 -7.50 -1.40
C GLU A 28 9.84 -8.33 -2.51
N PHE A 29 8.82 -7.78 -3.17
CA PHE A 29 8.05 -8.48 -4.19
C PHE A 29 7.49 -7.52 -5.26
N ASP A 30 7.24 -8.06 -6.44
CA ASP A 30 6.70 -7.34 -7.61
C ASP A 30 5.41 -7.96 -8.17
N GLY A 31 5.00 -9.10 -7.60
CA GLY A 31 3.85 -9.89 -8.05
C GLY A 31 3.10 -10.51 -6.88
N ASP A 32 3.08 -11.84 -6.81
CA ASP A 32 2.41 -12.56 -5.73
C ASP A 32 3.30 -12.67 -4.48
N LEU A 33 2.65 -12.51 -3.31
CA LEU A 33 3.23 -12.67 -1.98
C LEU A 33 2.46 -13.74 -1.22
N LYS A 34 3.15 -14.71 -0.62
CA LYS A 34 2.53 -15.71 0.25
C LYS A 34 2.82 -15.37 1.71
N VAL A 35 1.75 -15.42 2.51
CA VAL A 35 1.83 -15.20 3.97
C VAL A 35 1.37 -16.47 4.64
N SER A 36 2.23 -17.05 5.47
CA SER A 36 1.97 -18.29 6.21
C SER A 36 1.97 -18.04 7.70
N LEU A 37 1.18 -18.82 8.41
CA LEU A 37 1.06 -18.81 9.87
C LEU A 37 0.57 -20.17 10.37
N THR A 38 0.75 -20.44 11.66
CA THR A 38 0.21 -21.63 12.34
C THR A 38 -0.83 -21.19 13.34
N VAL A 39 -1.99 -21.85 13.34
CA VAL A 39 -3.07 -21.65 14.31
C VAL A 39 -3.20 -22.90 15.18
N THR A 40 -3.19 -22.73 16.49
CA THR A 40 -3.33 -23.83 17.47
C THR A 40 -4.51 -23.56 18.39
N ASN A 41 -5.38 -24.54 18.57
CA ASN A 41 -6.39 -24.48 19.64
C ASN A 41 -5.73 -24.83 20.99
N THR A 42 -5.55 -23.82 21.82
CA THR A 42 -4.90 -23.95 23.14
C THR A 42 -5.88 -24.16 24.30
N GLY A 43 -7.18 -24.15 24.02
CA GLY A 43 -8.21 -24.40 25.01
C GLY A 43 -8.66 -25.87 25.09
N ASN A 44 -9.69 -26.13 25.88
CA ASN A 44 -10.15 -27.48 26.21
C ASN A 44 -11.36 -27.94 25.35
N PHE A 45 -11.88 -27.06 24.48
CA PHE A 45 -13.06 -27.37 23.67
C PHE A 45 -12.75 -27.25 22.19
N PRO A 46 -13.39 -28.05 21.32
CA PRO A 46 -13.31 -27.83 19.89
C PRO A 46 -13.94 -26.48 19.54
N GLY A 47 -13.35 -25.80 18.58
CA GLY A 47 -13.84 -24.49 18.19
C GLY A 47 -13.29 -24.02 16.86
N ALA A 48 -13.78 -22.88 16.40
CA ALA A 48 -13.33 -22.25 15.17
C ALA A 48 -12.90 -20.83 15.41
N GLU A 49 -11.81 -20.44 14.73
CA GLU A 49 -11.33 -19.06 14.67
C GLU A 49 -11.33 -18.54 13.25
N VAL A 50 -11.55 -17.22 13.09
CA VAL A 50 -11.49 -16.57 11.79
C VAL A 50 -10.23 -15.70 11.74
N ILE A 51 -9.26 -16.15 10.98
CA ILE A 51 -8.04 -15.39 10.74
C ILE A 51 -8.32 -14.35 9.66
N GLN A 52 -8.04 -13.11 9.95
CA GLN A 52 -8.20 -11.95 9.07
C GLN A 52 -6.83 -11.41 8.69
N LEU A 53 -6.63 -11.14 7.40
CA LEU A 53 -5.42 -10.51 6.90
C LEU A 53 -5.79 -9.13 6.35
N TYR A 54 -5.16 -8.11 6.92
CA TYR A 54 -5.28 -6.73 6.51
C TYR A 54 -3.99 -6.25 5.85
N ILE A 55 -4.14 -5.29 4.95
CA ILE A 55 -3.03 -4.54 4.37
C ILE A 55 -3.16 -3.08 4.82
N SER A 56 -2.07 -2.52 5.32
CA SER A 56 -1.90 -1.09 5.61
C SER A 56 -0.72 -0.58 4.80
N ASP A 57 -0.89 0.56 4.17
CA ASP A 57 0.15 1.25 3.43
C ASP A 57 0.83 2.27 4.34
N GLU A 58 2.16 2.22 4.41
CA GLU A 58 2.95 3.10 5.28
C GLU A 58 3.05 4.53 4.72
N THR A 59 3.07 4.68 3.41
CA THR A 59 3.42 5.93 2.73
C THR A 59 2.43 6.35 1.65
N SER A 60 1.18 5.90 1.72
CA SER A 60 0.20 6.19 0.67
C SER A 60 0.04 7.68 0.40
N MET A 61 0.08 8.02 -0.88
CA MET A 61 -0.25 9.35 -1.39
C MET A 61 -1.75 9.49 -1.70
N LEU A 62 -2.47 8.37 -1.75
CA LEU A 62 -3.91 8.32 -1.99
C LEU A 62 -4.70 8.35 -0.67
N PRO A 63 -5.84 9.04 -0.61
CA PRO A 63 -6.74 8.96 0.52
C PRO A 63 -7.37 7.57 0.59
N LYS A 64 -6.93 6.74 1.55
CA LYS A 64 -7.45 5.39 1.76
C LYS A 64 -7.56 5.06 3.26
N PRO A 65 -8.30 3.99 3.62
CA PRO A 65 -8.37 3.53 5.00
C PRO A 65 -7.00 3.18 5.56
N VAL A 66 -6.81 3.36 6.88
CA VAL A 66 -5.56 3.02 7.57
C VAL A 66 -5.20 1.55 7.34
N LYS A 67 -6.19 0.67 7.27
CA LYS A 67 -6.01 -0.74 6.92
C LYS A 67 -7.24 -1.29 6.23
N GLU A 68 -7.06 -2.23 5.32
CA GLU A 68 -8.11 -2.86 4.53
C GLU A 68 -8.07 -4.37 4.68
N LEU A 69 -9.22 -4.99 4.95
CA LEU A 69 -9.34 -6.46 4.97
C LEU A 69 -9.23 -6.99 3.54
N LYS A 70 -8.19 -7.79 3.27
CA LYS A 70 -7.96 -8.38 1.94
C LYS A 70 -8.29 -9.86 1.89
N LYS A 71 -8.03 -10.62 2.97
CA LYS A 71 -8.29 -12.07 3.02
C LYS A 71 -8.84 -12.45 4.39
N LEU A 72 -9.58 -13.55 4.42
CA LEU A 72 -9.99 -14.21 5.65
C LEU A 72 -10.03 -15.72 5.47
N ARG A 73 -9.83 -16.46 6.58
CA ARG A 73 -9.97 -17.92 6.62
C ARG A 73 -10.52 -18.38 7.96
N LYS A 74 -11.61 -19.13 7.94
CA LYS A 74 -12.12 -19.82 9.12
C LYS A 74 -11.43 -21.18 9.26
N VAL A 75 -10.90 -21.46 10.47
CA VAL A 75 -10.22 -22.70 10.82
C VAL A 75 -10.96 -23.31 12.00
N PHE A 76 -11.35 -24.59 11.89
CA PHE A 76 -11.93 -25.37 12.97
C PHE A 76 -10.88 -26.36 13.47
N LEU A 77 -10.67 -26.42 14.82
CA LEU A 77 -9.65 -27.24 15.45
C LEU A 77 -10.17 -27.93 16.70
N GLN A 78 -9.72 -29.17 16.92
CA GLN A 78 -9.88 -29.89 18.17
C GLN A 78 -8.91 -29.30 19.24
N PRO A 79 -9.14 -29.56 20.55
CA PRO A 79 -8.19 -29.19 21.60
C PRO A 79 -6.79 -29.73 21.29
N GLY A 80 -5.78 -28.83 21.35
CA GLY A 80 -4.39 -29.17 21.04
C GLY A 80 -4.05 -29.31 19.55
N GLU A 81 -5.01 -29.24 18.67
CA GLU A 81 -4.78 -29.34 17.23
C GLU A 81 -4.17 -28.04 16.68
N SER A 82 -3.18 -28.19 15.79
CA SER A 82 -2.56 -27.10 15.05
C SER A 82 -2.79 -27.25 13.54
N LYS A 83 -2.90 -26.13 12.84
CA LYS A 83 -3.05 -26.08 11.40
C LYS A 83 -2.31 -24.92 10.78
N ASP A 84 -1.58 -25.20 9.71
CA ASP A 84 -0.97 -24.16 8.92
C ASP A 84 -1.98 -23.52 7.97
N VAL A 85 -1.92 -22.20 7.90
CA VAL A 85 -2.75 -21.37 7.03
C VAL A 85 -1.82 -20.58 6.13
N THR A 86 -2.14 -20.56 4.84
CA THR A 86 -1.43 -19.74 3.86
C THR A 86 -2.43 -18.88 3.11
N PHE A 87 -2.11 -17.59 3.01
CA PHE A 87 -2.77 -16.62 2.16
C PHE A 87 -1.87 -16.30 0.98
N THR A 88 -2.46 -16.18 -0.21
CA THR A 88 -1.78 -15.63 -1.38
C THR A 88 -2.37 -14.27 -1.67
N LEU A 89 -1.51 -13.26 -1.66
CA LEU A 89 -1.80 -11.88 -2.04
C LEU A 89 -1.27 -11.68 -3.45
N ALA A 90 -2.11 -11.21 -4.34
CA ALA A 90 -1.71 -10.79 -5.68
C ALA A 90 -1.51 -9.27 -5.70
N LYS A 91 -0.80 -8.75 -6.70
CA LYS A 91 -0.58 -7.30 -6.87
C LYS A 91 -1.87 -6.48 -6.75
N LYS A 92 -3.00 -6.99 -7.27
CA LYS A 92 -4.31 -6.34 -7.16
C LYS A 92 -4.81 -6.13 -5.72
N ASP A 93 -4.34 -6.93 -4.75
CA ASP A 93 -4.72 -6.79 -3.34
C ASP A 93 -4.09 -5.53 -2.70
N PHE A 94 -3.06 -4.97 -3.34
CA PHE A 94 -2.36 -3.73 -2.94
C PHE A 94 -2.83 -2.49 -3.72
N MET A 95 -3.70 -2.68 -4.72
CA MET A 95 -4.19 -1.59 -5.55
C MET A 95 -5.24 -0.76 -4.82
N SER A 96 -5.20 0.54 -5.06
CA SER A 96 -6.23 1.52 -4.73
C SER A 96 -6.68 2.23 -6.01
N PHE A 97 -7.93 2.69 -6.04
CA PHE A 97 -8.41 3.43 -7.20
C PHE A 97 -7.94 4.88 -7.11
N ASP A 98 -7.22 5.31 -8.13
CA ASP A 98 -6.79 6.69 -8.29
C ASP A 98 -7.80 7.44 -9.16
N MET A 99 -8.42 8.48 -8.58
CA MET A 99 -9.43 9.29 -9.27
C MET A 99 -8.81 10.23 -10.32
N ASP A 100 -7.55 10.63 -10.13
CA ASP A 100 -6.87 11.53 -11.06
C ASP A 100 -6.46 10.81 -12.35
N TYR A 101 -6.04 9.53 -12.23
CA TYR A 101 -5.70 8.67 -13.36
C TYR A 101 -6.88 7.82 -13.86
N ASN A 102 -7.97 7.74 -13.06
CA ASN A 102 -9.14 6.88 -13.33
C ASN A 102 -8.75 5.39 -13.53
N GLU A 103 -7.79 4.92 -12.73
CA GLU A 103 -7.24 3.57 -12.81
C GLU A 103 -7.00 2.96 -11.41
N TRP A 104 -6.91 1.62 -11.36
CA TRP A 104 -6.46 0.89 -10.18
C TRP A 104 -4.95 0.78 -10.19
N LEU A 105 -4.29 1.37 -9.19
CA LEU A 105 -2.85 1.46 -9.10
C LEU A 105 -2.34 0.89 -7.77
N ALA A 106 -1.21 0.19 -7.83
CA ALA A 106 -0.44 -0.19 -6.64
C ALA A 106 0.71 0.78 -6.49
N GLU A 107 0.80 1.44 -5.35
CA GLU A 107 1.91 2.35 -5.05
C GLU A 107 3.15 1.52 -4.68
N GLU A 108 4.31 1.93 -5.17
CA GLU A 108 5.59 1.39 -4.73
C GLU A 108 5.87 1.84 -3.29
N GLY A 109 6.34 0.94 -2.44
CA GLY A 109 6.65 1.31 -1.07
C GLY A 109 6.46 0.20 -0.05
N TYR A 110 6.49 0.60 1.21
CA TYR A 110 6.34 -0.31 2.33
C TYR A 110 4.88 -0.50 2.71
N TYR A 111 4.55 -1.75 2.94
CA TYR A 111 3.23 -2.20 3.39
C TYR A 111 3.35 -3.04 4.65
N HIS A 112 2.36 -2.95 5.51
CA HIS A 112 2.19 -3.80 6.67
C HIS A 112 1.11 -4.85 6.39
N ILE A 113 1.48 -6.12 6.54
CA ILE A 113 0.57 -7.25 6.50
C ILE A 113 0.20 -7.60 7.92
N LEU A 114 -1.03 -7.27 8.31
CA LEU A 114 -1.52 -7.44 9.67
C LEU A 114 -2.36 -8.72 9.75
N ILE A 115 -1.94 -9.65 10.61
CA ILE A 115 -2.71 -10.86 10.93
C ILE A 115 -3.49 -10.58 12.21
N ALA A 116 -4.80 -10.73 12.16
CA ALA A 116 -5.70 -10.40 13.27
C ALA A 116 -6.88 -11.37 13.37
N THR A 117 -7.57 -11.32 14.52
CA THR A 117 -8.84 -12.04 14.75
C THR A 117 -10.05 -11.10 14.69
N SER A 118 -9.82 -9.80 14.77
CA SER A 118 -10.82 -8.75 14.54
C SER A 118 -10.18 -7.48 13.97
N SER A 119 -11.00 -6.48 13.67
CA SER A 119 -10.49 -5.19 13.19
C SER A 119 -9.93 -4.29 14.30
N ALA A 120 -9.99 -4.70 15.57
CA ALA A 120 -9.40 -3.94 16.68
C ALA A 120 -7.87 -4.04 16.68
N GLU A 121 -7.19 -2.94 17.06
CA GLU A 121 -5.73 -2.93 17.18
C GLU A 121 -5.22 -3.96 18.20
N ALA A 122 -5.97 -4.16 19.31
CA ALA A 122 -5.63 -5.13 20.33
C ALA A 122 -5.66 -6.60 19.87
N ASP A 123 -6.34 -6.87 18.75
CA ASP A 123 -6.51 -8.21 18.19
C ASP A 123 -5.54 -8.52 17.05
N ILE A 124 -4.62 -7.60 16.74
CA ILE A 124 -3.51 -7.85 15.83
C ILE A 124 -2.52 -8.80 16.51
N LYS A 125 -2.24 -9.92 15.85
CA LYS A 125 -1.35 -10.99 16.34
C LYS A 125 0.03 -10.91 15.70
N SER A 126 0.13 -10.31 14.52
CA SER A 126 1.40 -10.13 13.81
C SER A 126 1.31 -8.94 12.86
N ASP A 127 2.42 -8.26 12.71
CA ASP A 127 2.66 -7.19 11.76
C ASP A 127 3.94 -7.53 10.98
N ILE A 128 3.80 -7.75 9.68
CA ILE A 128 4.90 -8.12 8.79
C ILE A 128 5.08 -6.98 7.78
N ARG A 129 6.21 -6.32 7.85
CA ARG A 129 6.57 -5.25 6.90
C ARG A 129 7.18 -5.84 5.64
N VAL A 130 6.66 -5.45 4.49
CA VAL A 130 7.11 -5.89 3.17
C VAL A 130 7.24 -4.70 2.24
N TYR A 131 8.09 -4.82 1.21
CA TYR A 131 8.27 -3.79 0.18
C TYR A 131 7.68 -4.26 -1.15
N LEU A 132 6.76 -3.51 -1.70
CA LEU A 132 6.26 -3.72 -3.05
C LEU A 132 7.14 -2.94 -4.02
N ASP A 133 7.96 -3.68 -4.78
CA ASP A 133 8.69 -3.15 -5.94
C ASP A 133 7.75 -3.19 -7.14
N THR A 134 7.16 -2.07 -7.42
CA THR A 134 6.44 -1.88 -8.68
C THR A 134 7.04 -0.65 -9.31
N ARG A 135 7.24 -0.69 -10.63
CA ARG A 135 7.46 0.57 -11.34
C ARG A 135 6.20 1.38 -11.13
N SER A 136 6.32 2.31 -10.19
CA SER A 136 5.21 3.17 -9.83
C SER A 136 4.67 3.81 -11.11
N PRO A 137 3.38 3.72 -11.39
CA PRO A 137 2.77 4.57 -12.39
C PRO A 137 2.91 6.05 -12.01
N TYR A 138 3.23 6.33 -10.74
CA TYR A 138 3.71 7.62 -10.23
C TYR A 138 5.22 7.82 -10.43
N SER A 139 5.87 7.05 -11.30
CA SER A 139 7.18 7.46 -11.81
C SER A 139 6.96 8.75 -12.56
N TYR A 140 7.08 9.86 -11.82
CA TYR A 140 7.01 11.19 -12.40
C TYR A 140 8.15 11.29 -13.41
N GLY A 141 7.77 11.42 -14.65
CA GLY A 141 8.68 11.48 -15.76
C GLY A 141 8.23 12.55 -16.75
N LEU A 142 8.88 12.58 -17.87
CA LEU A 142 8.61 13.53 -18.95
C LEU A 142 7.14 13.50 -19.44
N THR A 143 6.44 12.36 -19.25
CA THR A 143 5.03 12.17 -19.60
C THR A 143 4.06 12.60 -18.52
N SER A 144 4.53 12.91 -17.31
CA SER A 144 3.67 13.42 -16.24
C SER A 144 3.18 14.82 -16.55
N THR A 145 1.94 15.14 -16.17
CA THR A 145 1.42 16.49 -16.39
C THR A 145 2.04 17.47 -15.41
N VAL A 146 2.16 18.72 -15.83
CA VAL A 146 2.65 19.82 -14.99
C VAL A 146 1.81 19.93 -13.72
N LYS A 147 0.48 19.80 -13.85
CA LYS A 147 -0.46 19.81 -12.72
C LYS A 147 -0.07 18.78 -11.67
N THR A 148 0.12 17.52 -12.08
CA THR A 148 0.43 16.42 -11.17
C THR A 148 1.71 16.66 -10.36
N ILE A 149 2.72 17.28 -10.98
CA ILE A 149 3.99 17.56 -10.31
C ILE A 149 3.89 18.79 -9.41
N PHE A 150 3.22 19.84 -9.88
CA PHE A 150 3.15 21.12 -9.16
C PHE A 150 2.21 21.07 -7.93
N GLU A 151 1.27 20.18 -7.88
CA GLU A 151 0.41 19.96 -6.71
C GLU A 151 1.14 19.22 -5.56
N LYS A 152 2.36 18.73 -5.81
CA LYS A 152 3.18 18.01 -4.83
C LYS A 152 4.47 18.77 -4.54
N GLU A 153 4.50 19.53 -3.45
CA GLU A 153 5.64 20.41 -3.13
C GLU A 153 7.02 19.74 -3.21
N PRO A 154 7.26 18.53 -2.69
CA PRO A 154 8.58 17.90 -2.82
C PRO A 154 9.00 17.64 -4.28
N LEU A 155 8.05 17.30 -5.16
CA LEU A 155 8.33 17.06 -6.58
C LEU A 155 8.56 18.37 -7.32
N LYS A 156 7.77 19.38 -7.03
CA LYS A 156 7.91 20.72 -7.57
C LYS A 156 9.28 21.30 -7.24
N GLU A 157 9.70 21.21 -5.97
CA GLU A 157 11.02 21.67 -5.54
C GLU A 157 12.16 20.91 -6.23
N ALA A 158 12.05 19.58 -6.33
CA ALA A 158 13.04 18.74 -7.01
C ALA A 158 13.15 19.11 -8.51
N LEU A 159 11.99 19.28 -9.16
CA LEU A 159 11.95 19.68 -10.58
C LEU A 159 12.53 21.07 -10.79
N PHE A 160 12.24 22.01 -9.90
CA PHE A 160 12.78 23.36 -9.96
C PHE A 160 14.29 23.40 -9.78
N THR A 161 14.82 22.59 -8.87
CA THR A 161 16.26 22.44 -8.67
C THR A 161 16.93 21.93 -9.94
N LEU A 162 16.38 20.85 -10.52
CA LEU A 162 16.91 20.25 -11.75
C LEU A 162 16.90 21.27 -12.93
N TRP A 163 15.80 21.98 -13.13
CA TRP A 163 15.69 22.95 -14.22
C TRP A 163 16.61 24.14 -14.03
N ASN A 164 16.80 24.61 -12.80
CA ASN A 164 17.77 25.67 -12.50
C ASN A 164 19.21 25.22 -12.81
N GLU A 165 19.55 23.99 -12.48
CA GLU A 165 20.85 23.38 -12.83
C GLU A 165 21.04 23.26 -14.34
N MET A 166 19.96 23.05 -15.09
CA MET A 166 19.97 23.03 -16.56
C MET A 166 19.95 24.43 -17.21
N GLY A 167 19.89 25.49 -16.40
CA GLY A 167 19.88 26.87 -16.87
C GLY A 167 18.54 27.32 -17.51
N TRP A 168 17.44 26.69 -17.14
CA TRP A 168 16.11 27.02 -17.67
C TRP A 168 15.41 28.10 -16.84
N ASP A 169 14.66 28.99 -17.53
CA ASP A 169 13.95 30.07 -16.86
C ASP A 169 12.69 29.58 -16.17
N MET A 170 12.72 29.64 -14.84
CA MET A 170 11.65 29.20 -13.96
C MET A 170 10.36 30.02 -14.12
N GLN A 171 10.44 31.29 -14.54
CA GLN A 171 9.25 32.12 -14.73
C GLN A 171 8.44 31.65 -15.97
N ILE A 172 9.12 31.20 -17.01
CA ILE A 172 8.49 30.64 -18.20
C ILE A 172 7.73 29.37 -17.83
N ILE A 173 8.33 28.53 -16.99
CA ILE A 173 7.74 27.26 -16.60
C ILE A 173 6.53 27.46 -15.68
N ALA A 174 6.64 28.37 -14.69
CA ALA A 174 5.54 28.72 -13.80
C ALA A 174 4.35 29.35 -14.57
N SER A 175 4.62 30.15 -15.59
CA SER A 175 3.55 30.71 -16.43
C SER A 175 2.84 29.62 -17.25
N ASN A 176 3.57 28.62 -17.74
CA ASN A 176 2.99 27.49 -18.46
C ASN A 176 2.06 26.65 -17.57
N TYR A 177 2.36 26.51 -16.27
CA TYR A 177 1.46 25.85 -15.33
C TYR A 177 0.09 26.54 -15.24
N GLN A 178 0.08 27.87 -15.18
CA GLN A 178 -1.16 28.63 -15.06
C GLN A 178 -2.07 28.48 -16.31
N TYR A 179 -1.49 28.39 -17.50
CA TYR A 179 -2.25 28.38 -18.77
C TYR A 179 -2.43 26.99 -19.37
N THR A 180 -1.55 26.06 -19.04
CA THR A 180 -1.55 24.71 -19.65
C THR A 180 -1.26 23.59 -18.63
N PRO A 181 -2.05 23.48 -17.53
CA PRO A 181 -1.76 22.54 -16.44
C PRO A 181 -1.77 21.06 -16.88
N ASN A 182 -2.48 20.75 -17.94
CA ASN A 182 -2.62 19.37 -18.44
C ASN A 182 -1.56 18.99 -19.50
N ARG A 183 -0.63 19.87 -19.83
CA ARG A 183 0.51 19.49 -20.66
C ARG A 183 1.48 18.64 -19.86
N THR A 184 2.13 17.70 -20.54
CA THR A 184 3.20 16.89 -19.94
C THR A 184 4.49 17.70 -19.81
N ILE A 185 5.39 17.26 -18.94
CA ILE A 185 6.71 17.89 -18.79
C ILE A 185 7.44 17.96 -20.15
N GLU A 186 7.42 16.86 -20.91
CA GLU A 186 8.01 16.81 -22.24
C GLU A 186 7.48 17.89 -23.20
N GLN A 187 6.19 18.20 -23.11
CA GLN A 187 5.53 19.20 -23.96
C GLN A 187 5.85 20.64 -23.59
N ILE A 188 6.33 20.89 -22.37
CA ILE A 188 6.68 22.23 -21.89
C ILE A 188 8.20 22.46 -21.83
N MET A 189 8.99 21.38 -21.97
CA MET A 189 10.45 21.51 -22.02
C MET A 189 10.87 22.38 -23.20
N PRO A 190 11.72 23.36 -22.99
CA PRO A 190 12.37 24.08 -24.10
C PRO A 190 13.20 23.10 -24.93
N ALA A 191 13.33 23.37 -26.21
CA ALA A 191 14.30 22.64 -27.02
C ALA A 191 15.68 22.77 -26.37
N ALA A 192 16.41 21.64 -26.25
CA ALA A 192 17.76 21.66 -25.69
C ALA A 192 18.58 22.74 -26.44
N PRO A 193 19.36 23.58 -25.73
CA PRO A 193 20.21 24.53 -26.40
C PRO A 193 21.09 23.78 -27.38
N SER A 194 21.03 24.14 -28.66
CA SER A 194 21.93 23.55 -29.64
C SER A 194 23.36 23.83 -29.19
N GLU A 195 24.17 22.79 -29.03
CA GLU A 195 25.60 22.94 -28.83
C GLU A 195 26.10 23.82 -29.99
N SER A 196 26.30 25.10 -29.71
CA SER A 196 26.98 25.99 -30.64
C SER A 196 28.46 25.67 -30.58
N SER A 197 28.93 25.06 -31.66
CA SER A 197 30.32 24.81 -32.02
C SER A 197 31.25 25.99 -31.74
#